data_3a2887c81d05e0d0d8cd09eb3d7341f8
#
_entry.id   3a2887c81d05e0d0d8cd09eb3d7341f8
#
_cell.length_a   1.000
_cell.length_b   1.000
_cell.length_c   1.000
_cell.angle_alpha   90.00
_cell.angle_beta   90.00
_cell.angle_gamma   90.00
#
_symmetry.space_group_name_H-M   'P 1'
#
loop_
_entity.id
_entity.type
_entity.pdbx_description
1 polymer ?
#
loop_
_entity_poly.entity_id
_entity_poly.type
_entity_poly.pdbx_seq_one_letter_code
_entity_poly.pdbx_strand_id
1 'polypeptide(L)'
;VDYEAVRQRRNDNYAVLAAALDGRNPLRLTAPDGPYCYPFYCENGMALKRALAQRKIYVPTLWPEVAAEAGSVEKDYAENILPLPVDQRYDAHDMQRMLDALFELTTG
;
A
#
# COMPACT_ATOMS: atom_id res chain seq x y z
N VAL A 1 -24.71 -5.13 -8.21
CA VAL A 1 -23.54 -4.49 -7.61
C VAL A 1 -23.69 -2.98 -7.68
N ASP A 2 -23.51 -2.31 -6.56
CA ASP A 2 -23.57 -0.85 -6.50
C ASP A 2 -22.16 -0.28 -6.77
N TYR A 3 -21.92 0.11 -8.01
CA TYR A 3 -20.60 0.62 -8.40
C TYR A 3 -20.26 1.94 -7.71
N GLU A 4 -21.25 2.78 -7.40
CA GLU A 4 -21.00 4.01 -6.67
C GLU A 4 -20.52 3.73 -5.25
N ALA A 5 -21.13 2.77 -4.55
CA ALA A 5 -20.71 2.40 -3.20
C ALA A 5 -19.30 1.79 -3.22
N VAL A 6 -18.99 0.97 -4.22
CA VAL A 6 -17.66 0.38 -4.38
C VAL A 6 -16.62 1.47 -4.59
N ARG A 7 -16.87 2.39 -5.50
CA ARG A 7 -15.96 3.50 -5.79
C ARG A 7 -15.74 4.36 -4.56
N GLN A 8 -16.83 4.70 -3.86
CA GLN A 8 -16.75 5.54 -2.66
C GLN A 8 -15.92 4.86 -1.56
N ARG A 9 -16.11 3.56 -1.37
CA ARG A 9 -15.35 2.81 -0.38
C ARG A 9 -13.85 2.85 -0.70
N ARG A 10 -13.50 2.65 -1.96
CA ARG A 10 -12.11 2.71 -2.40
C ARG A 10 -11.51 4.10 -2.18
N ASN A 11 -12.27 5.14 -2.53
CA ASN A 11 -11.83 6.52 -2.34
C ASN A 11 -11.63 6.83 -0.85
N ASP A 12 -12.55 6.41 -0.01
CA ASP A 12 -12.47 6.64 1.44
C ASP A 12 -11.26 5.92 2.04
N ASN A 13 -11.03 4.68 1.65
CA ASN A 13 -9.87 3.91 2.14
C ASN A 13 -8.57 4.55 1.71
N TYR A 14 -8.48 4.97 0.45
CA TYR A 14 -7.29 5.66 -0.06
C TYR A 14 -7.04 6.95 0.74
N ALA A 15 -8.09 7.72 1.01
CA ALA A 15 -7.96 8.97 1.73
C ALA A 15 -7.42 8.76 3.16
N VAL A 16 -7.83 7.68 3.82
CA VAL A 16 -7.32 7.35 5.16
C VAL A 16 -5.81 7.12 5.10
N LEU A 17 -5.35 6.32 4.14
CA LEU A 17 -3.92 6.04 4.00
C LEU A 17 -3.14 7.29 3.56
N ALA A 18 -3.68 8.06 2.62
CA ALA A 18 -3.02 9.27 2.12
C ALA A 18 -2.83 10.30 3.24
N ALA A 19 -3.85 10.50 4.07
CA ALA A 19 -3.76 11.45 5.17
C ALA A 19 -2.65 11.10 6.15
N ALA A 20 -2.41 9.81 6.36
CA ALA A 20 -1.40 9.34 7.30
C ALA A 20 -0.01 9.19 6.67
N LEU A 21 0.06 8.82 5.39
CA LEU A 21 1.31 8.37 4.77
C LEU A 21 1.91 9.32 3.75
N ASP A 22 1.14 10.25 3.16
CA ASP A 22 1.68 11.13 2.11
C ASP A 22 2.90 11.91 2.59
N GLY A 23 2.92 12.33 3.85
CA GLY A 23 4.04 13.05 4.42
C GLY A 23 5.31 12.22 4.57
N ARG A 24 5.18 10.90 4.56
CA ARG A 24 6.30 9.96 4.67
C ARG A 24 6.62 9.25 3.37
N ASN A 25 5.75 9.42 2.37
CA ASN A 25 5.87 8.71 1.10
C ASN A 25 6.73 9.54 0.14
N PRO A 26 7.88 9.05 -0.30
CA PRO A 26 8.68 9.78 -1.28
C PRO A 26 8.03 9.86 -2.66
N LEU A 27 7.04 9.00 -2.92
CA LEU A 27 6.28 9.08 -4.16
C LEU A 27 5.32 10.28 -4.11
N ARG A 28 5.22 11.00 -5.22
CA ARG A 28 4.27 12.10 -5.37
C ARG A 28 3.02 11.58 -6.04
N LEU A 29 1.98 11.38 -5.24
CA LEU A 29 0.76 10.76 -5.72
C LEU A 29 -0.36 11.78 -5.89
N THR A 30 -1.13 11.61 -6.98
CA THR A 30 -2.42 12.27 -7.16
C THR A 30 -3.50 11.24 -6.90
N ALA A 31 -4.46 11.56 -6.04
CA ALA A 31 -5.50 10.61 -5.66
C ALA A 31 -6.34 10.21 -6.89
N PRO A 32 -6.33 8.92 -7.28
CA PRO A 32 -7.14 8.46 -8.39
C PRO A 32 -8.59 8.26 -7.96
N ASP A 33 -9.48 8.08 -8.94
CA ASP A 33 -10.87 7.74 -8.67
C ASP A 33 -11.01 6.22 -8.65
N GLY A 34 -11.57 5.67 -7.57
CA GLY A 34 -11.80 4.24 -7.41
C GLY A 34 -10.52 3.39 -7.40
N PRO A 35 -9.49 3.78 -6.66
CA PRO A 35 -8.21 3.06 -6.69
C PRO A 35 -8.30 1.65 -6.10
N TYR A 36 -7.39 0.77 -6.50
CA TYR A 36 -7.25 -0.56 -5.90
C TYR A 36 -6.22 -0.60 -4.79
N CYS A 37 -5.24 0.30 -4.83
CA CYS A 37 -4.18 0.31 -3.84
C CYS A 37 -3.65 1.74 -3.62
N TYR A 38 -2.96 1.91 -2.50
CA TYR A 38 -2.15 3.09 -2.21
C TYR A 38 -0.68 2.67 -2.31
N PRO A 39 0.07 3.13 -3.31
CA PRO A 39 1.48 2.76 -3.45
C PRO A 39 2.33 3.53 -2.44
N PHE A 40 2.98 2.82 -1.54
CA PHE A 40 3.85 3.39 -0.52
C PHE A 40 5.27 2.90 -0.73
N TYR A 41 6.22 3.83 -0.93
CA TYR A 41 7.63 3.48 -1.07
C TYR A 41 8.29 3.43 0.30
N CYS A 42 8.96 2.34 0.58
CA CYS A 42 9.70 2.16 1.83
C CYS A 42 10.97 1.36 1.56
N GLU A 43 12.12 1.86 1.98
CA GLU A 43 13.34 1.08 1.94
C GLU A 43 13.14 -0.21 2.74
N ASN A 44 13.72 -1.31 2.28
CA ASN A 44 13.49 -2.64 2.85
C ASN A 44 12.03 -3.10 2.73
N GLY A 45 11.36 -2.71 1.63
CA GLY A 45 9.96 -3.05 1.41
C GLY A 45 9.67 -4.54 1.49
N MET A 46 10.57 -5.39 1.00
CA MET A 46 10.39 -6.85 1.07
C MET A 46 10.34 -7.34 2.53
N ALA A 47 11.22 -6.82 3.37
CA ALA A 47 11.21 -7.19 4.80
C ALA A 47 9.93 -6.70 5.48
N LEU A 48 9.49 -5.49 5.13
CA LEU A 48 8.25 -4.94 5.67
C LEU A 48 7.04 -5.76 5.23
N LYS A 49 6.99 -6.20 3.97
CA LYS A 49 5.91 -7.08 3.49
C LYS A 49 5.85 -8.38 4.28
N ARG A 50 7.00 -9.00 4.56
CA ARG A 50 7.05 -10.23 5.36
C ARG A 50 6.55 -10.00 6.77
N ALA A 51 6.95 -8.90 7.38
CA ALA A 51 6.51 -8.56 8.73
C ALA A 51 5.00 -8.30 8.78
N LEU A 52 4.46 -7.62 7.77
CA LEU A 52 3.02 -7.40 7.66
C LEU A 52 2.27 -8.73 7.47
N ALA A 53 2.81 -9.63 6.66
CA ALA A 53 2.20 -10.94 6.43
C ALA A 53 2.12 -11.75 7.73
N GLN A 54 3.11 -11.63 8.61
CA GLN A 54 3.07 -12.27 9.93
C GLN A 54 1.93 -11.74 10.79
N ARG A 55 1.46 -10.52 10.51
CA ARG A 55 0.30 -9.92 11.16
C ARG A 55 -0.99 -10.12 10.35
N LYS A 56 -0.94 -10.99 9.33
CA LYS A 56 -2.05 -11.31 8.43
C LYS A 56 -2.50 -10.12 7.59
N ILE A 57 -1.58 -9.20 7.32
CA ILE A 57 -1.78 -8.09 6.39
C ILE A 57 -0.97 -8.41 5.13
N TYR A 58 -1.65 -8.82 4.06
CA TYR A 58 -1.00 -9.32 2.86
C TYR A 58 -0.93 -8.23 1.80
N VAL A 59 0.31 -7.82 1.48
CA VAL A 59 0.58 -6.80 0.47
C VAL A 59 1.17 -7.50 -0.76
N PRO A 60 0.50 -7.43 -1.91
CA PRO A 60 1.01 -8.12 -3.10
C PRO A 60 2.31 -7.49 -3.59
N THR A 61 3.09 -8.25 -4.36
CA THR A 61 4.24 -7.72 -5.07
C THR A 61 3.80 -7.44 -6.49
N LEU A 62 3.91 -6.17 -6.90
CA LEU A 62 3.68 -5.81 -8.29
C LEU A 62 4.92 -6.18 -9.08
N TRP A 63 4.71 -6.71 -10.28
CA TRP A 63 5.78 -7.03 -11.23
C TRP A 63 6.89 -7.91 -10.63
N PRO A 64 6.57 -9.08 -10.08
CA PRO A 64 7.62 -9.94 -9.49
C PRO A 64 8.69 -10.36 -10.51
N GLU A 65 8.33 -10.47 -11.78
CA GLU A 65 9.27 -10.81 -12.85
C GLU A 65 10.26 -9.66 -13.08
N VAL A 66 9.80 -8.43 -12.96
CA VAL A 66 10.65 -7.25 -13.07
C VAL A 66 11.68 -7.24 -11.95
N ALA A 67 11.28 -7.59 -10.73
CA ALA A 67 12.19 -7.67 -9.60
C ALA A 67 13.31 -8.66 -9.83
N ALA A 68 13.05 -9.74 -10.56
CA ALA A 68 14.05 -10.78 -10.84
C ALA A 68 15.05 -10.39 -11.93
N GLU A 69 14.61 -9.59 -12.91
CA GLU A 69 15.38 -9.36 -14.13
C GLU A 69 15.79 -7.90 -14.36
N ALA A 70 15.21 -6.98 -13.61
CA ALA A 70 15.33 -5.55 -13.90
C ALA A 70 16.66 -4.96 -13.51
N GLY A 71 16.97 -3.80 -14.08
CA GLY A 71 18.06 -2.95 -13.63
C GLY A 71 17.75 -2.38 -12.25
N SER A 72 18.72 -1.64 -11.70
CA SER A 72 18.68 -1.22 -10.29
C SER A 72 17.46 -0.37 -9.90
N VAL A 73 17.01 0.53 -10.80
CA VAL A 73 15.87 1.43 -10.48
C VAL A 73 14.56 0.66 -10.48
N GLU A 74 14.33 -0.14 -11.51
CA GLU A 74 13.10 -0.91 -11.63
C GLU A 74 13.00 -1.97 -10.53
N LYS A 75 14.12 -2.58 -10.20
CA LYS A 75 14.19 -3.55 -9.10
C LYS A 75 13.86 -2.89 -7.77
N ASP A 76 14.44 -1.71 -7.51
CA ASP A 76 14.17 -0.96 -6.30
C ASP A 76 12.68 -0.66 -6.15
N TYR A 77 12.03 -0.18 -7.21
CA TYR A 77 10.60 0.10 -7.17
C TYR A 77 9.77 -1.17 -6.98
N ALA A 78 10.12 -2.25 -7.69
CA ALA A 78 9.39 -3.50 -7.58
C ALA A 78 9.46 -4.10 -6.16
N GLU A 79 10.60 -3.98 -5.51
CA GLU A 79 10.80 -4.53 -4.16
C GLU A 79 10.29 -3.61 -3.05
N ASN A 80 10.36 -2.30 -3.26
CA ASN A 80 10.15 -1.33 -2.18
C ASN A 80 8.87 -0.52 -2.30
N ILE A 81 8.13 -0.61 -3.40
CA ILE A 81 6.78 -0.05 -3.46
C ILE A 81 5.80 -1.09 -2.93
N LEU A 82 5.12 -0.74 -1.85
CA LEU A 82 4.10 -1.58 -1.25
C LEU A 82 2.73 -1.11 -1.75
N PRO A 83 2.05 -1.90 -2.62
CA PRO A 83 0.69 -1.54 -3.05
C PRO A 83 -0.30 -1.92 -1.95
N LEU A 84 -0.48 -1.01 -0.99
CA LEU A 84 -1.35 -1.24 0.16
C LEU A 84 -2.80 -1.33 -0.33
N PRO A 85 -3.52 -2.43 -0.05
CA PRO A 85 -4.86 -2.63 -0.60
C PRO A 85 -5.87 -1.66 0.01
N VAL A 86 -6.65 -1.02 -0.85
CA VAL A 86 -7.71 -0.08 -0.43
C VAL A 86 -9.04 -0.45 -1.06
N ASP A 87 -9.15 -1.62 -1.68
CA ASP A 87 -10.36 -2.00 -2.40
C ASP A 87 -11.57 -2.18 -1.46
N GLN A 88 -12.74 -2.37 -2.04
CA GLN A 88 -14.00 -2.35 -1.30
C GLN A 88 -14.18 -3.48 -0.29
N ARG A 89 -13.29 -4.48 -0.26
CA ARG A 89 -13.32 -5.56 0.75
C ARG A 89 -12.92 -5.05 2.12
N TYR A 90 -12.29 -3.90 2.19
CA TYR A 90 -11.75 -3.31 3.41
C TYR A 90 -12.55 -2.06 3.77
N ASP A 91 -12.49 -1.67 5.05
CA ASP A 91 -13.12 -0.45 5.54
C ASP A 91 -12.11 0.42 6.29
N ALA A 92 -12.58 1.52 6.88
CA ALA A 92 -11.71 2.44 7.60
C ALA A 92 -11.02 1.78 8.80
N HIS A 93 -11.67 0.84 9.45
CA HIS A 93 -11.08 0.09 10.57
C HIS A 93 -9.91 -0.76 10.08
N ASP A 94 -10.06 -1.42 8.93
CA ASP A 94 -8.97 -2.18 8.33
C ASP A 94 -7.80 -1.29 7.95
N MET A 95 -8.09 -0.08 7.43
CA MET A 95 -7.05 0.88 7.08
C MET A 95 -6.28 1.34 8.32
N GLN A 96 -6.98 1.59 9.41
CA GLN A 96 -6.34 1.99 10.67
C GLN A 96 -5.45 0.87 11.22
N ARG A 97 -5.93 -0.36 11.15
CA ARG A 97 -5.15 -1.53 11.57
C ARG A 97 -3.86 -1.65 10.75
N MET A 98 -3.95 -1.41 9.44
CA MET A 98 -2.80 -1.42 8.55
C MET A 98 -1.81 -0.31 8.91
N LEU A 99 -2.30 0.91 9.16
CA LEU A 99 -1.47 2.03 9.57
C LEU A 99 -0.77 1.77 10.89
N ASP A 100 -1.48 1.23 11.88
CA ASP A 100 -0.90 0.91 13.18
C ASP A 100 0.26 -0.07 13.03
N ALA A 101 0.08 -1.10 12.21
CA ALA A 101 1.13 -2.07 11.95
C ALA A 101 2.32 -1.43 11.23
N LEU A 102 2.07 -0.60 10.23
CA LEU A 102 3.13 0.10 9.49
C LEU A 102 3.94 1.00 10.40
N PHE A 103 3.28 1.81 11.23
CA PHE A 103 3.98 2.71 12.14
C PHE A 103 4.80 1.94 13.16
N GLU A 104 4.24 0.88 13.72
CA GLU A 104 4.95 0.04 14.68
C GLU A 104 6.20 -0.59 14.07
N LEU A 105 6.10 -1.07 12.82
CA LEU A 105 7.21 -1.75 12.16
C LEU A 105 8.26 -0.78 11.59
N THR A 106 7.89 0.47 11.32
CA THR A 106 8.80 1.43 10.69
C THR A 106 9.41 2.45 11.65
N THR A 107 8.85 2.61 12.83
CA THR A 107 9.37 3.56 13.83
C THR A 107 10.18 2.89 14.95
N GLY A 108 10.16 1.58 14.96
CA GLY A 108 10.92 0.79 15.95
C GLY A 108 12.38 0.61 15.56
#